data_1cc62bd70e15cdb4fabde26c4f421310
#
_entry.id   1cc62bd70e15cdb4fabde26c4f421310
#
_cell.length_a   1.000
_cell.length_b   1.000
_cell.length_c   1.000
_cell.angle_alpha   90.00
_cell.angle_beta   90.00
_cell.angle_gamma   90.00
#
_symmetry.space_group_name_H-M   'P 1'
#
loop_
_entity.id
_entity.type
_entity.pdbx_description
1 polymer ?
#
loop_
_entity_poly.entity_id
_entity_poly.type
_entity_poly.pdbx_seq_one_letter_code
_entity_poly.pdbx_strand_id
1 'polypeptide(L)'
;GLSTRQRREFEPIYKAYREALDKAVDARAGASGADEATQKNSLKAKLSNIAATAQVKRDYVDKFAAVLTAEQIRRLYNTEGEIGTNIKRAAFDRSSRTRSGRLKGSGRMVTQDWGKAGDYTGISAAAFFDVTVSPTARTISVTADDNVIDYLVLERDGGTLKFRVNANSTENISVSVTVPASASLREISAGSYGKVNCKMPLKGPSVSVSVSSYGSVSADIDTPGAAKLDVSSYGKFSGSVRCNDCELRVSSYGSAQAPVDCRNNCQVTVGSYAKFSNDIKASVLTLKISSGASVSSTLISDALTLSVDSYAKFSGAVTVNSRQAKLTVSSGGS
;
A
#
# COMPACT_ATOMS: atom_id res chain seq x y z
N GLY A 1 27.75 4.65 3.83
CA GLY A 1 28.21 3.27 3.70
C GLY A 1 29.52 3.02 4.45
N LEU A 2 29.94 1.76 4.57
CA LEU A 2 31.22 1.39 5.18
C LEU A 2 32.36 1.66 4.20
N SER A 3 33.51 2.17 4.70
CA SER A 3 34.75 2.24 3.93
C SER A 3 35.30 0.82 3.64
N THR A 4 36.18 0.69 2.67
CA THR A 4 36.80 -0.62 2.31
C THR A 4 37.54 -1.25 3.50
N ARG A 5 38.22 -0.44 4.30
CA ARG A 5 38.88 -0.90 5.53
C ARG A 5 37.86 -1.37 6.57
N GLN A 6 36.81 -0.59 6.83
CA GLN A 6 35.75 -0.96 7.77
C GLN A 6 35.06 -2.27 7.35
N ARG A 7 34.79 -2.50 6.05
CA ARG A 7 34.18 -3.75 5.59
C ARG A 7 35.02 -4.95 5.95
N ARG A 8 36.33 -4.92 5.69
CA ARG A 8 37.24 -6.03 5.97
C ARG A 8 37.35 -6.35 7.46
N GLU A 9 37.35 -5.34 8.32
CA GLU A 9 37.42 -5.49 9.78
C GLU A 9 36.04 -5.88 10.39
N PHE A 10 34.95 -5.43 9.79
CA PHE A 10 33.58 -5.69 10.25
C PHE A 10 33.11 -7.12 9.93
N GLU A 11 33.41 -7.65 8.77
CA GLU A 11 32.89 -8.92 8.27
C GLU A 11 33.10 -10.09 9.24
N PRO A 12 34.32 -10.33 9.78
CA PRO A 12 34.55 -11.42 10.73
C PRO A 12 33.79 -11.22 12.06
N ILE A 13 33.68 -9.97 12.54
CA ILE A 13 32.92 -9.67 13.76
C ILE A 13 31.44 -9.93 13.54
N TYR A 14 30.91 -9.54 12.39
CA TYR A 14 29.52 -9.76 12.04
C TYR A 14 29.17 -11.24 11.87
N LYS A 15 30.08 -12.02 11.25
CA LYS A 15 29.90 -13.47 11.14
C LYS A 15 29.85 -14.14 12.51
N ALA A 16 30.78 -13.83 13.40
CA ALA A 16 30.78 -14.34 14.77
C ALA A 16 29.52 -13.93 15.57
N TYR A 17 29.05 -12.71 15.35
CA TYR A 17 27.79 -12.23 15.94
C TYR A 17 26.58 -13.04 15.48
N ARG A 18 26.51 -13.34 14.17
CA ARG A 18 25.42 -14.15 13.61
C ARG A 18 25.42 -15.57 14.18
N GLU A 19 26.60 -16.19 14.27
CA GLU A 19 26.76 -17.52 14.89
C GLU A 19 26.35 -17.51 16.38
N ALA A 20 26.67 -16.45 17.11
CA ALA A 20 26.28 -16.31 18.51
C ALA A 20 24.75 -16.15 18.67
N LEU A 21 24.09 -15.41 17.78
CA LEU A 21 22.64 -15.29 17.74
C LEU A 21 21.96 -16.64 17.45
N ASP A 22 22.46 -17.39 16.48
CA ASP A 22 21.90 -18.69 16.11
C ASP A 22 22.02 -19.71 17.27
N LYS A 23 23.14 -19.67 18.02
CA LYS A 23 23.35 -20.52 19.20
C LYS A 23 22.47 -20.11 20.40
N ALA A 24 22.07 -18.84 20.48
CA ALA A 24 21.26 -18.33 21.58
C ALA A 24 19.77 -18.71 21.47
N VAL A 25 19.33 -19.27 20.36
CA VAL A 25 17.93 -19.60 20.09
C VAL A 25 17.62 -21.06 20.44
N ASP A 26 16.70 -21.26 21.41
CA ASP A 26 16.17 -22.59 21.73
C ASP A 26 15.09 -23.00 20.73
N ALA A 27 15.33 -24.11 20.02
CA ALA A 27 14.38 -24.67 19.04
C ALA A 27 13.01 -25.03 19.63
N ARG A 28 12.92 -25.29 20.94
CA ARG A 28 11.65 -25.59 21.64
C ARG A 28 10.67 -24.41 21.63
N ALA A 29 11.14 -23.19 21.39
CA ALA A 29 10.27 -22.02 21.28
C ALA A 29 9.27 -22.11 20.12
N GLY A 30 9.53 -22.97 19.12
CA GLY A 30 8.65 -23.24 17.99
C GLY A 30 7.71 -24.43 18.17
N ALA A 31 7.79 -25.17 19.27
CA ALA A 31 6.93 -26.31 19.51
C ALA A 31 5.47 -25.88 19.71
N SER A 32 4.56 -26.42 18.90
CA SER A 32 3.11 -26.23 19.03
C SER A 32 2.48 -27.55 19.44
N GLY A 33 1.85 -27.58 20.60
CA GLY A 33 1.05 -28.69 21.11
C GLY A 33 -0.31 -28.17 21.58
N ALA A 34 -1.32 -29.04 21.59
CA ALA A 34 -2.66 -28.69 22.06
C ALA A 34 -2.75 -28.68 23.60
N ASP A 35 -1.80 -29.30 24.31
CA ASP A 35 -1.79 -29.38 25.75
C ASP A 35 -1.18 -28.13 26.40
N GLU A 36 -1.69 -27.78 27.59
CA GLU A 36 -1.31 -26.58 28.34
C GLU A 36 0.18 -26.60 28.76
N ALA A 37 0.72 -27.77 29.07
CA ALA A 37 2.11 -27.93 29.48
C ALA A 37 3.07 -27.59 28.32
N THR A 38 2.79 -28.04 27.11
CA THR A 38 3.57 -27.71 25.89
C THR A 38 3.49 -26.23 25.57
N GLN A 39 2.31 -25.61 25.67
CA GLN A 39 2.13 -24.18 25.45
C GLN A 39 2.92 -23.35 26.47
N LYS A 40 2.89 -23.70 27.75
CA LYS A 40 3.64 -23.03 28.81
C LYS A 40 5.16 -23.16 28.62
N ASN A 41 5.64 -24.33 28.22
CA ASN A 41 7.07 -24.55 27.94
C ASN A 41 7.53 -23.80 26.68
N SER A 42 6.73 -23.77 25.63
CA SER A 42 7.00 -22.96 24.43
C SER A 42 7.07 -21.46 24.75
N LEU A 43 6.17 -20.94 25.61
CA LEU A 43 6.21 -19.54 26.05
C LEU A 43 7.47 -19.24 26.87
N LYS A 44 7.86 -20.11 27.82
CA LYS A 44 9.10 -19.96 28.58
C LYS A 44 10.33 -19.94 27.67
N ALA A 45 10.41 -20.86 26.68
CA ALA A 45 11.49 -20.89 25.72
C ALA A 45 11.53 -19.62 24.85
N LYS A 46 10.38 -19.08 24.44
CA LYS A 46 10.30 -17.78 23.71
C LYS A 46 10.86 -16.63 24.54
N LEU A 47 10.48 -16.52 25.81
CA LEU A 47 10.97 -15.46 26.68
C LEU A 47 12.48 -15.63 26.96
N SER A 48 12.97 -16.84 27.13
CA SER A 48 14.40 -17.13 27.26
C SER A 48 15.18 -16.73 26.01
N ASN A 49 14.67 -17.01 24.80
CA ASN A 49 15.28 -16.61 23.55
C ASN A 49 15.37 -15.09 23.39
N ILE A 50 14.33 -14.35 23.82
CA ILE A 50 14.36 -12.88 23.82
C ILE A 50 15.49 -12.36 24.73
N ALA A 51 15.62 -12.90 25.92
CA ALA A 51 16.66 -12.50 26.85
C ALA A 51 18.07 -12.86 26.34
N ALA A 52 18.26 -14.08 25.84
CA ALA A 52 19.53 -14.56 25.30
C ALA A 52 19.97 -13.77 24.05
N THR A 53 19.07 -13.49 23.12
CA THR A 53 19.40 -12.69 21.95
C THR A 53 19.68 -11.22 22.30
N ALA A 54 18.99 -10.67 23.30
CA ALA A 54 19.27 -9.31 23.81
C ALA A 54 20.66 -9.24 24.47
N GLN A 55 21.06 -10.31 25.17
CA GLN A 55 22.39 -10.40 25.76
C GLN A 55 23.48 -10.46 24.69
N VAL A 56 23.35 -11.33 23.68
CA VAL A 56 24.30 -11.39 22.57
C VAL A 56 24.44 -10.02 21.88
N LYS A 57 23.34 -9.34 21.63
CA LYS A 57 23.39 -7.98 21.05
C LYS A 57 24.17 -7.01 21.90
N ARG A 58 23.97 -7.05 23.22
CA ARG A 58 24.69 -6.19 24.16
C ARG A 58 26.20 -6.47 24.15
N ASP A 59 26.59 -7.75 24.18
CA ASP A 59 27.99 -8.19 24.19
C ASP A 59 28.76 -7.82 22.92
N TYR A 60 28.03 -7.60 21.81
CA TYR A 60 28.64 -7.23 20.53
C TYR A 60 28.65 -5.73 20.26
N VAL A 61 28.02 -4.87 21.09
CA VAL A 61 28.07 -3.41 20.93
C VAL A 61 29.52 -2.91 20.95
N ASP A 62 30.30 -3.32 21.94
CA ASP A 62 31.69 -2.86 22.09
C ASP A 62 32.60 -3.42 20.97
N LYS A 63 32.36 -4.65 20.52
CA LYS A 63 33.10 -5.23 19.39
C LYS A 63 32.82 -4.47 18.08
N PHE A 64 31.58 -4.08 17.87
CA PHE A 64 31.23 -3.23 16.72
C PHE A 64 31.76 -1.80 16.86
N ALA A 65 31.82 -1.26 18.08
CA ALA A 65 32.32 0.09 18.33
C ALA A 65 33.83 0.22 18.03
N ALA A 66 34.57 -0.90 18.02
CA ALA A 66 35.98 -0.91 17.59
C ALA A 66 36.16 -0.59 16.09
N VAL A 67 35.11 -0.76 15.26
CA VAL A 67 35.17 -0.65 13.80
C VAL A 67 34.14 0.34 13.22
N LEU A 68 32.99 0.48 13.91
CA LEU A 68 31.85 1.28 13.47
C LEU A 68 31.62 2.47 14.38
N THR A 69 31.06 3.53 13.82
CA THR A 69 30.54 4.65 14.63
C THR A 69 29.24 4.26 15.34
N ALA A 70 28.89 4.97 16.40
CA ALA A 70 27.65 4.75 17.15
C ALA A 70 26.40 4.80 16.25
N GLU A 71 26.39 5.71 15.26
CA GLU A 71 25.30 5.80 14.29
C GLU A 71 25.24 4.58 13.34
N GLN A 72 26.40 4.07 12.91
CA GLN A 72 26.46 2.86 12.08
C GLN A 72 25.99 1.63 12.87
N ILE A 73 26.34 1.52 14.15
CA ILE A 73 25.85 0.44 15.03
C ILE A 73 24.34 0.54 15.22
N ARG A 74 23.82 1.75 15.46
CA ARG A 74 22.37 1.95 15.56
C ARG A 74 21.64 1.54 14.28
N ARG A 75 22.16 1.90 13.12
CA ARG A 75 21.62 1.49 11.82
C ARG A 75 21.68 -0.03 11.65
N LEU A 76 22.78 -0.67 12.03
CA LEU A 76 22.95 -2.12 12.00
C LEU A 76 21.85 -2.82 12.79
N TYR A 77 21.64 -2.46 14.05
CA TYR A 77 20.61 -3.09 14.89
C TYR A 77 19.18 -2.78 14.45
N ASN A 78 18.93 -1.59 13.90
CA ASN A 78 17.63 -1.26 13.31
C ASN A 78 17.36 -2.13 12.07
N THR A 79 18.34 -2.24 11.16
CA THR A 79 18.24 -3.08 9.96
C THR A 79 18.11 -4.56 10.32
N GLU A 80 18.79 -5.03 11.35
CA GLU A 80 18.65 -6.41 11.83
C GLU A 80 17.30 -6.70 12.49
N GLY A 81 16.69 -5.71 13.13
CA GLY A 81 15.30 -5.80 13.56
C GLY A 81 14.38 -6.06 12.37
N GLU A 82 14.61 -5.39 11.26
CA GLU A 82 13.90 -5.59 10.00
C GLU A 82 14.24 -6.94 9.35
N ILE A 83 15.52 -7.33 9.30
CA ILE A 83 15.99 -8.63 8.75
C ILE A 83 15.53 -9.80 9.63
N GLY A 84 15.61 -9.67 10.96
CA GLY A 84 15.11 -10.69 11.89
C GLY A 84 13.62 -10.94 11.75
N THR A 85 12.86 -9.90 11.47
CA THR A 85 11.45 -10.00 11.10
C THR A 85 11.26 -10.71 9.75
N ASN A 86 12.11 -10.42 8.78
CA ASN A 86 12.07 -11.05 7.45
C ASN A 86 12.55 -12.52 7.46
N ILE A 87 13.53 -12.89 8.30
CA ILE A 87 13.99 -14.29 8.47
C ILE A 87 12.95 -15.13 9.22
N LYS A 88 12.31 -14.59 10.27
CA LYS A 88 11.16 -15.25 10.92
C LYS A 88 10.01 -15.46 9.92
N ARG A 89 9.78 -14.51 9.02
CA ARG A 89 8.81 -14.61 7.93
C ARG A 89 9.21 -15.69 6.92
N ALA A 90 10.48 -15.79 6.52
CA ALA A 90 10.95 -16.81 5.57
C ALA A 90 10.95 -18.22 6.17
N ALA A 91 11.23 -18.38 7.47
CA ALA A 91 11.12 -19.65 8.18
C ALA A 91 9.65 -20.06 8.36
N PHE A 92 8.78 -19.10 8.65
CA PHE A 92 7.33 -19.27 8.70
C PHE A 92 6.76 -19.63 7.31
N ASP A 93 7.26 -19.02 6.25
CA ASP A 93 6.92 -19.29 4.84
C ASP A 93 7.20 -20.75 4.45
N ARG A 94 8.29 -21.36 4.97
CA ARG A 94 8.58 -22.79 4.77
C ARG A 94 7.64 -23.71 5.57
N SER A 95 7.22 -23.31 6.77
CA SER A 95 6.30 -24.11 7.59
C SER A 95 4.84 -24.01 7.15
N SER A 96 4.45 -22.88 6.52
CA SER A 96 3.08 -22.66 6.03
C SER A 96 2.79 -23.37 4.71
N ARG A 97 3.82 -23.73 3.91
CA ARG A 97 3.66 -24.51 2.67
C ARG A 97 3.08 -25.92 2.88
N THR A 98 3.01 -26.41 4.10
CA THR A 98 2.49 -27.73 4.44
C THR A 98 1.05 -27.73 4.99
N ARG A 99 0.42 -26.57 5.21
CA ARG A 99 -0.99 -26.50 5.63
C ARG A 99 -1.89 -26.28 4.42
N SER A 100 -2.43 -27.37 3.87
CA SER A 100 -3.47 -27.40 2.83
C SER A 100 -4.86 -27.02 3.38
N GLY A 101 -4.96 -26.01 4.23
CA GLY A 101 -6.21 -25.56 4.83
C GLY A 101 -6.56 -24.13 4.42
N ARG A 102 -7.87 -23.88 4.25
CA ARG A 102 -8.42 -22.53 4.09
C ARG A 102 -8.29 -21.77 5.42
N LEU A 103 -7.62 -20.62 5.44
CA LEU A 103 -7.50 -19.76 6.63
C LEU A 103 -8.83 -19.02 6.83
N LYS A 104 -9.56 -19.38 7.90
CA LYS A 104 -10.82 -18.76 8.29
C LYS A 104 -10.62 -17.90 9.51
N GLY A 105 -11.15 -16.67 9.51
CA GLY A 105 -11.11 -15.79 10.67
C GLY A 105 -11.85 -16.39 11.87
N SER A 106 -11.30 -16.24 13.07
CA SER A 106 -11.88 -16.71 14.33
C SER A 106 -13.01 -15.82 14.85
N GLY A 107 -13.12 -14.58 14.35
CA GLY A 107 -14.01 -13.54 14.86
C GLY A 107 -13.47 -12.81 16.11
N ARG A 108 -12.32 -13.23 16.66
CA ARG A 108 -11.70 -12.57 17.80
C ARG A 108 -10.58 -11.63 17.35
N MET A 109 -10.86 -10.35 17.31
CA MET A 109 -9.93 -9.31 16.84
C MET A 109 -8.85 -9.02 17.87
N VAL A 110 -7.60 -8.93 17.41
CA VAL A 110 -6.43 -8.49 18.19
C VAL A 110 -5.69 -7.41 17.42
N THR A 111 -5.03 -6.52 18.16
CA THR A 111 -4.25 -5.42 17.57
C THR A 111 -2.77 -5.61 17.91
N GLN A 112 -1.91 -5.44 16.92
CA GLN A 112 -0.46 -5.45 17.07
C GLN A 112 0.14 -4.15 16.55
N ASP A 113 1.18 -3.67 17.23
CA ASP A 113 2.04 -2.58 16.76
C ASP A 113 3.20 -3.16 15.96
N TRP A 114 3.30 -2.78 14.68
CA TRP A 114 4.36 -3.23 13.78
C TRP A 114 5.52 -2.25 13.66
N GLY A 115 5.56 -1.23 14.53
CA GLY A 115 6.61 -0.25 14.59
C GLY A 115 6.48 0.86 13.56
N LYS A 116 7.58 1.59 13.34
CA LYS A 116 7.59 2.78 12.47
C LYS A 116 7.51 2.39 11.00
N ALA A 117 6.70 3.12 10.24
CA ALA A 117 6.62 2.96 8.79
C ALA A 117 7.91 3.42 8.08
N GLY A 118 8.67 4.37 8.65
CA GLY A 118 9.73 5.06 7.93
C GLY A 118 9.18 5.88 6.75
N ASP A 119 10.05 6.41 5.91
CA ASP A 119 9.62 7.06 4.67
C ASP A 119 9.21 6.03 3.63
N TYR A 120 8.09 6.28 2.98
CA TYR A 120 7.59 5.47 1.88
C TYR A 120 6.92 6.35 0.84
N THR A 121 6.98 5.93 -0.41
CA THR A 121 6.44 6.65 -1.56
C THR A 121 5.18 6.02 -2.12
N GLY A 122 4.90 4.76 -1.76
CA GLY A 122 3.75 4.03 -2.26
C GLY A 122 3.08 3.14 -1.20
N ILE A 123 1.79 2.87 -1.41
CA ILE A 123 1.00 1.88 -0.66
C ILE A 123 0.31 0.96 -1.66
N SER A 124 0.41 -0.35 -1.41
CA SER A 124 -0.33 -1.36 -2.15
C SER A 124 -1.15 -2.22 -1.19
N ALA A 125 -2.48 -2.15 -1.30
CA ALA A 125 -3.42 -2.93 -0.53
C ALA A 125 -4.14 -3.96 -1.42
N ALA A 126 -4.13 -5.22 -1.01
CA ALA A 126 -4.81 -6.31 -1.69
C ALA A 126 -5.44 -7.26 -0.66
N ALA A 127 -6.19 -8.25 -1.10
CA ALA A 127 -6.67 -9.35 -0.26
C ALA A 127 -7.40 -8.91 1.03
N PHE A 128 -8.39 -8.02 0.89
CA PHE A 128 -9.27 -7.54 1.99
C PHE A 128 -8.61 -6.61 3.03
N PHE A 129 -7.40 -6.13 2.79
CA PHE A 129 -6.81 -5.12 3.66
C PHE A 129 -7.57 -3.80 3.56
N ASP A 130 -7.92 -3.26 4.72
CA ASP A 130 -8.44 -1.90 4.89
C ASP A 130 -7.33 -1.03 5.49
N VAL A 131 -6.66 -0.25 4.64
CA VAL A 131 -5.48 0.54 5.01
C VAL A 131 -5.89 2.00 5.16
N THR A 132 -5.71 2.55 6.36
CA THR A 132 -5.90 3.98 6.64
C THR A 132 -4.54 4.66 6.80
N VAL A 133 -4.25 5.64 5.95
CA VAL A 133 -3.10 6.54 6.11
C VAL A 133 -3.52 7.71 6.98
N SER A 134 -2.90 7.87 8.15
CA SER A 134 -3.30 8.85 9.14
C SER A 134 -2.14 9.77 9.54
N PRO A 135 -2.34 11.10 9.52
CA PRO A 135 -1.33 12.06 10.00
C PRO A 135 -1.13 12.00 11.51
N THR A 136 -2.05 11.41 12.26
CA THR A 136 -1.96 11.28 13.72
C THR A 136 -1.32 9.99 14.19
N ALA A 137 -1.20 8.98 13.31
CA ALA A 137 -0.55 7.73 13.63
C ALA A 137 0.97 7.91 13.73
N ARG A 138 1.61 7.18 14.64
CA ARG A 138 3.07 7.22 14.85
C ARG A 138 3.74 5.91 14.48
N THR A 139 3.01 4.82 14.55
CA THR A 139 3.43 3.46 14.21
C THR A 139 2.39 2.79 13.32
N ILE A 140 2.78 1.71 12.66
CA ILE A 140 1.85 0.86 11.91
C ILE A 140 1.10 0.00 12.93
N SER A 141 -0.20 0.19 13.01
CA SER A 141 -1.09 -0.63 13.84
C SER A 141 -1.91 -1.56 12.96
N VAL A 142 -1.89 -2.85 13.27
CA VAL A 142 -2.60 -3.89 12.52
C VAL A 142 -3.59 -4.58 13.42
N THR A 143 -4.86 -4.61 13.02
CA THR A 143 -5.94 -5.29 13.70
C THR A 143 -6.51 -6.38 12.79
N ALA A 144 -6.53 -7.61 13.28
CA ALA A 144 -7.05 -8.76 12.55
C ALA A 144 -7.52 -9.84 13.53
N ASP A 145 -8.14 -10.90 13.01
CA ASP A 145 -8.42 -12.09 13.81
C ASP A 145 -7.13 -12.65 14.42
N ASP A 146 -7.21 -13.10 15.65
CA ASP A 146 -6.06 -13.62 16.42
C ASP A 146 -5.33 -14.79 15.75
N ASN A 147 -6.05 -15.61 15.01
CA ASN A 147 -5.50 -16.71 14.23
C ASN A 147 -5.05 -16.32 12.82
N VAL A 148 -5.30 -15.08 12.40
CA VAL A 148 -4.94 -14.55 11.07
C VAL A 148 -3.71 -13.66 11.16
N ILE A 149 -3.55 -12.90 12.25
CA ILE A 149 -2.56 -11.84 12.37
C ILE A 149 -1.11 -12.32 12.12
N ASP A 150 -0.78 -13.56 12.48
CA ASP A 150 0.54 -14.16 12.23
C ASP A 150 0.78 -14.53 10.76
N TYR A 151 -0.27 -14.55 9.92
CA TYR A 151 -0.17 -14.78 8.48
C TYR A 151 -0.08 -13.48 7.67
N LEU A 152 -0.19 -12.33 8.32
CA LEU A 152 -0.12 -11.05 7.65
C LEU A 152 1.33 -10.66 7.40
N VAL A 153 1.60 -10.09 6.24
CA VAL A 153 2.94 -9.71 5.81
C VAL A 153 2.92 -8.27 5.32
N LEU A 154 3.85 -7.48 5.85
CA LEU A 154 4.22 -6.19 5.31
C LEU A 154 5.56 -6.33 4.59
N GLU A 155 5.57 -6.12 3.30
CA GLU A 155 6.77 -6.06 2.48
C GLU A 155 7.06 -4.62 2.09
N ARG A 156 8.33 -4.31 1.94
CA ARG A 156 8.78 -3.02 1.42
C ARG A 156 9.56 -3.29 0.12
N ASP A 157 9.03 -2.76 -0.97
CA ASP A 157 9.60 -2.93 -2.29
C ASP A 157 9.68 -1.58 -3.01
N GLY A 158 10.88 -1.12 -3.33
CA GLY A 158 11.10 0.15 -4.03
C GLY A 158 10.49 1.39 -3.34
N GLY A 159 10.36 1.37 -2.01
CA GLY A 159 9.69 2.43 -1.24
C GLY A 159 8.18 2.24 -1.11
N THR A 160 7.58 1.20 -1.69
CA THR A 160 6.16 0.87 -1.55
C THR A 160 5.93 -0.09 -0.40
N LEU A 161 4.97 0.23 0.48
CA LEU A 161 4.46 -0.67 1.51
C LEU A 161 3.40 -1.59 0.88
N LYS A 162 3.67 -2.89 0.85
CA LYS A 162 2.76 -3.92 0.31
C LYS A 162 2.21 -4.77 1.44
N PHE A 163 0.89 -4.82 1.56
CA PHE A 163 0.19 -5.65 2.55
C PHE A 163 -0.38 -6.88 1.86
N ARG A 164 -0.08 -8.06 2.39
CA ARG A 164 -0.61 -9.34 1.89
C ARG A 164 -0.80 -10.37 2.98
N VAL A 165 -1.61 -11.37 2.69
CA VAL A 165 -1.80 -12.54 3.54
C VAL A 165 -0.96 -13.69 2.99
N ASN A 166 -0.16 -14.32 3.84
CA ASN A 166 0.63 -15.50 3.51
C ASN A 166 -0.18 -16.77 3.76
N ALA A 167 -1.24 -16.97 2.96
CA ALA A 167 -2.07 -18.17 2.99
C ALA A 167 -2.54 -18.51 1.57
N ASN A 168 -2.71 -19.80 1.28
CA ASN A 168 -3.15 -20.28 -0.02
C ASN A 168 -4.62 -19.91 -0.33
N SER A 169 -5.45 -19.85 0.70
CA SER A 169 -6.87 -19.50 0.59
C SER A 169 -7.34 -18.90 1.90
N THR A 170 -8.20 -17.90 1.83
CA THR A 170 -8.77 -17.19 2.98
C THR A 170 -10.29 -17.18 2.93
N GLU A 171 -10.93 -17.16 4.09
CA GLU A 171 -12.38 -17.05 4.23
C GLU A 171 -12.75 -16.20 5.44
N ASN A 172 -13.63 -15.24 5.24
CA ASN A 172 -14.17 -14.39 6.30
C ASN A 172 -13.07 -13.76 7.19
N ILE A 173 -12.02 -13.25 6.56
CA ILE A 173 -10.99 -12.49 7.26
C ILE A 173 -11.26 -10.99 7.12
N SER A 174 -10.97 -10.26 8.18
CA SER A 174 -10.97 -8.79 8.18
C SER A 174 -9.64 -8.29 8.72
N VAL A 175 -9.01 -7.39 7.97
CA VAL A 175 -7.70 -6.83 8.34
C VAL A 175 -7.76 -5.32 8.20
N SER A 176 -7.59 -4.61 9.31
CA SER A 176 -7.46 -3.16 9.34
C SER A 176 -6.03 -2.76 9.67
N VAL A 177 -5.48 -1.86 8.88
CA VAL A 177 -4.12 -1.34 9.06
C VAL A 177 -4.16 0.17 9.12
N THR A 178 -3.60 0.74 10.18
CA THR A 178 -3.34 2.18 10.24
C THR A 178 -1.86 2.43 10.03
N VAL A 179 -1.53 3.30 9.07
CA VAL A 179 -0.15 3.63 8.70
C VAL A 179 0.10 5.10 8.97
N PRO A 180 1.22 5.48 9.60
CA PRO A 180 1.63 6.88 9.70
C PRO A 180 1.76 7.54 8.33
N ALA A 181 1.30 8.77 8.21
CA ALA A 181 1.43 9.54 6.98
C ALA A 181 2.89 9.76 6.58
N SER A 182 3.20 9.65 5.29
CA SER A 182 4.50 10.02 4.71
C SER A 182 4.31 11.20 3.76
N ALA A 183 5.12 12.25 3.92
CA ALA A 183 5.12 13.40 3.01
C ALA A 183 5.56 13.03 1.59
N SER A 184 6.24 11.89 1.43
CA SER A 184 6.69 11.36 0.14
C SER A 184 5.66 10.46 -0.55
N LEU A 185 4.51 10.17 0.09
CA LEU A 185 3.48 9.31 -0.48
C LEU A 185 2.86 9.95 -1.73
N ARG A 186 3.00 9.28 -2.86
CA ARG A 186 2.51 9.70 -4.17
C ARG A 186 1.93 8.57 -5.02
N GLU A 187 2.01 7.34 -4.54
CA GLU A 187 1.51 6.16 -5.26
C GLU A 187 0.56 5.35 -4.38
N ILE A 188 -0.65 5.07 -4.86
CA ILE A 188 -1.59 4.18 -4.19
C ILE A 188 -2.09 3.14 -5.19
N SER A 189 -2.05 1.88 -4.78
CA SER A 189 -2.65 0.77 -5.51
C SER A 189 -3.59 -0.01 -4.60
N ALA A 190 -4.84 -0.22 -5.04
CA ALA A 190 -5.80 -1.05 -4.35
C ALA A 190 -6.43 -2.06 -5.32
N GLY A 191 -6.35 -3.34 -4.96
CA GLY A 191 -6.92 -4.43 -5.77
C GLY A 191 -7.42 -5.59 -4.92
N SER A 192 -8.09 -6.56 -5.54
CA SER A 192 -8.54 -7.77 -4.85
C SER A 192 -9.31 -7.48 -3.54
N TYR A 193 -10.28 -6.57 -3.60
CA TYR A 193 -11.06 -6.08 -2.46
C TYR A 193 -10.28 -5.26 -1.43
N GLY A 194 -9.00 -4.90 -1.67
CA GLY A 194 -8.24 -4.01 -0.83
C GLY A 194 -8.82 -2.60 -0.81
N LYS A 195 -8.71 -1.93 0.33
CA LYS A 195 -9.16 -0.56 0.52
C LYS A 195 -8.03 0.31 1.01
N VAL A 196 -7.95 1.54 0.50
CA VAL A 196 -7.03 2.55 1.02
C VAL A 196 -7.80 3.84 1.27
N ASN A 197 -7.72 4.32 2.50
CA ASN A 197 -8.27 5.60 2.91
C ASN A 197 -7.13 6.53 3.34
N CYS A 198 -6.82 7.52 2.52
CA CYS A 198 -5.77 8.48 2.80
C CYS A 198 -6.37 9.76 3.38
N LYS A 199 -6.09 10.03 4.67
CA LYS A 199 -6.62 11.20 5.39
C LYS A 199 -5.80 12.48 5.20
N MET A 200 -4.95 12.49 4.21
CA MET A 200 -4.16 13.65 3.80
C MET A 200 -4.09 13.71 2.27
N PRO A 201 -3.97 14.89 1.68
CA PRO A 201 -3.81 14.99 0.24
C PRO A 201 -2.46 14.39 -0.21
N LEU A 202 -2.49 13.64 -1.31
CA LEU A 202 -1.30 13.16 -2.00
C LEU A 202 -0.63 14.34 -2.71
N LYS A 203 0.66 14.52 -2.47
CA LYS A 203 1.46 15.63 -3.02
C LYS A 203 2.72 15.11 -3.69
N GLY A 204 3.35 15.96 -4.52
CA GLY A 204 4.61 15.64 -5.18
C GLY A 204 4.59 16.07 -6.65
N PRO A 205 5.67 15.86 -7.39
CA PRO A 205 5.75 16.26 -8.81
C PRO A 205 4.89 15.38 -9.73
N SER A 206 4.56 14.17 -9.28
CA SER A 206 3.68 13.24 -9.97
C SER A 206 2.99 12.34 -8.96
N VAL A 207 1.67 12.19 -9.08
CA VAL A 207 0.85 11.32 -8.24
C VAL A 207 0.17 10.27 -9.11
N SER A 208 0.21 9.01 -8.67
CA SER A 208 -0.42 7.89 -9.38
C SER A 208 -1.33 7.10 -8.44
N VAL A 209 -2.58 6.87 -8.88
CA VAL A 209 -3.54 6.03 -8.16
C VAL A 209 -4.08 4.96 -9.10
N SER A 210 -3.99 3.70 -8.70
CA SER A 210 -4.52 2.56 -9.45
C SER A 210 -5.50 1.77 -8.61
N VAL A 211 -6.72 1.56 -9.12
CA VAL A 211 -7.79 0.86 -8.41
C VAL A 211 -8.39 -0.21 -9.32
N SER A 212 -8.36 -1.46 -8.90
CA SER A 212 -8.86 -2.57 -9.72
C SER A 212 -9.48 -3.69 -8.88
N SER A 213 -10.08 -4.67 -9.53
CA SER A 213 -10.49 -5.93 -8.90
C SER A 213 -11.29 -5.73 -7.61
N TYR A 214 -12.34 -4.93 -7.68
CA TYR A 214 -13.18 -4.56 -6.52
C TYR A 214 -12.45 -3.76 -5.42
N GLY A 215 -11.25 -3.25 -5.68
CA GLY A 215 -10.54 -2.37 -4.77
C GLY A 215 -11.25 -1.01 -4.60
N SER A 216 -10.91 -0.30 -3.54
CA SER A 216 -11.43 1.04 -3.27
C SER A 216 -10.34 1.97 -2.75
N VAL A 217 -10.30 3.19 -3.28
CA VAL A 217 -9.40 4.24 -2.78
C VAL A 217 -10.22 5.49 -2.50
N SER A 218 -10.03 6.04 -1.31
CA SER A 218 -10.50 7.37 -0.94
C SER A 218 -9.29 8.26 -0.62
N ALA A 219 -9.01 9.23 -1.50
CA ALA A 219 -7.84 10.10 -1.37
C ALA A 219 -8.02 11.40 -2.16
N ASP A 220 -7.60 12.51 -1.59
CA ASP A 220 -7.45 13.76 -2.31
C ASP A 220 -6.06 13.84 -2.95
N ILE A 221 -6.00 14.38 -4.16
CA ILE A 221 -4.77 14.64 -4.90
C ILE A 221 -4.61 16.16 -5.03
N ASP A 222 -3.49 16.69 -4.55
CA ASP A 222 -3.16 18.12 -4.64
C ASP A 222 -1.69 18.26 -5.04
N THR A 223 -1.42 18.18 -6.34
CA THR A 223 -0.07 18.18 -6.89
C THR A 223 0.17 19.34 -7.86
N PRO A 224 1.33 20.01 -7.78
CA PRO A 224 1.73 20.99 -8.79
C PRO A 224 2.17 20.35 -10.11
N GLY A 225 2.21 19.02 -10.20
CA GLY A 225 2.62 18.29 -11.38
C GLY A 225 1.49 17.48 -12.01
N ALA A 226 1.80 16.25 -12.42
CA ALA A 226 0.87 15.38 -13.11
C ALA A 226 0.11 14.46 -12.14
N ALA A 227 -1.19 14.28 -12.36
CA ALA A 227 -2.03 13.29 -11.71
C ALA A 227 -2.42 12.18 -12.70
N LYS A 228 -2.15 10.93 -12.35
CA LYS A 228 -2.61 9.76 -13.09
C LYS A 228 -3.54 8.92 -12.24
N LEU A 229 -4.75 8.69 -12.74
CA LEU A 229 -5.77 7.90 -12.07
C LEU A 229 -6.28 6.82 -13.02
N ASP A 230 -6.14 5.55 -12.62
CA ASP A 230 -6.66 4.39 -13.36
C ASP A 230 -7.63 3.61 -12.46
N VAL A 231 -8.89 3.50 -12.87
CA VAL A 231 -9.95 2.79 -12.14
C VAL A 231 -10.59 1.76 -13.05
N SER A 232 -10.43 0.49 -12.73
CA SER A 232 -10.92 -0.59 -13.59
C SER A 232 -11.50 -1.77 -12.80
N SER A 233 -12.08 -2.72 -13.50
CA SER A 233 -12.48 -4.02 -12.92
C SER A 233 -13.29 -3.90 -11.63
N TYR A 234 -14.38 -3.11 -11.68
CA TYR A 234 -15.24 -2.80 -10.51
C TYR A 234 -14.53 -2.01 -9.39
N GLY A 235 -13.34 -1.45 -9.65
CA GLY A 235 -12.65 -0.57 -8.73
C GLY A 235 -13.45 0.72 -8.47
N LYS A 236 -13.23 1.32 -7.29
CA LYS A 236 -13.90 2.56 -6.89
C LYS A 236 -12.89 3.59 -6.41
N PHE A 237 -12.98 4.78 -6.93
CA PHE A 237 -12.23 5.94 -6.46
C PHE A 237 -13.17 7.04 -5.98
N SER A 238 -12.84 7.67 -4.86
CA SER A 238 -13.50 8.87 -4.36
C SER A 238 -12.49 9.87 -3.79
N GLY A 239 -12.64 11.14 -4.10
CA GLY A 239 -11.77 12.22 -3.64
C GLY A 239 -11.65 13.31 -4.70
N SER A 240 -10.94 14.39 -4.39
CA SER A 240 -10.70 15.51 -5.30
C SER A 240 -9.36 15.36 -6.03
N VAL A 241 -9.27 15.92 -7.24
CA VAL A 241 -8.04 15.97 -8.03
C VAL A 241 -7.73 17.41 -8.41
N ARG A 242 -6.66 17.95 -7.85
CA ARG A 242 -6.09 19.24 -8.24
C ARG A 242 -4.68 19.04 -8.75
N CYS A 243 -4.39 19.45 -9.98
CA CYS A 243 -3.10 19.20 -10.64
C CYS A 243 -2.82 20.19 -11.78
N ASN A 244 -1.63 20.13 -12.35
CA ASN A 244 -1.33 20.83 -13.60
C ASN A 244 -1.78 20.02 -14.82
N ASP A 245 -1.45 18.74 -14.88
CA ASP A 245 -1.85 17.84 -15.95
C ASP A 245 -2.55 16.61 -15.38
N CYS A 246 -3.61 16.13 -16.04
CA CYS A 246 -4.40 15.00 -15.57
C CYS A 246 -4.58 13.94 -16.67
N GLU A 247 -4.28 12.69 -16.31
CA GLU A 247 -4.70 11.51 -17.07
C GLU A 247 -5.63 10.66 -16.17
N LEU A 248 -6.91 10.59 -16.56
CA LEU A 248 -7.91 9.83 -15.82
C LEU A 248 -8.54 8.77 -16.73
N ARG A 249 -8.46 7.51 -16.33
CA ARG A 249 -9.07 6.38 -17.04
C ARG A 249 -10.02 5.64 -16.12
N VAL A 250 -11.24 5.42 -16.57
CA VAL A 250 -12.24 4.60 -15.87
C VAL A 250 -12.78 3.57 -16.85
N SER A 251 -12.65 2.29 -16.53
CA SER A 251 -13.03 1.22 -17.45
C SER A 251 -13.60 -0.01 -16.73
N SER A 252 -14.11 -0.96 -17.49
CA SER A 252 -14.47 -2.30 -16.98
C SER A 252 -15.32 -2.24 -15.70
N TYR A 253 -16.46 -1.53 -15.77
CA TYR A 253 -17.37 -1.32 -14.64
C TYR A 253 -16.77 -0.54 -13.46
N GLY A 254 -15.60 0.08 -13.62
CA GLY A 254 -15.01 0.96 -12.62
C GLY A 254 -15.87 2.20 -12.37
N SER A 255 -15.71 2.81 -11.21
CA SER A 255 -16.43 4.03 -10.83
C SER A 255 -15.50 5.04 -10.19
N ALA A 256 -15.49 6.27 -10.70
CA ALA A 256 -14.76 7.38 -10.12
C ALA A 256 -15.71 8.54 -9.79
N GLN A 257 -15.61 9.04 -8.55
CA GLN A 257 -16.29 10.24 -8.07
C GLN A 257 -15.23 11.26 -7.67
N ALA A 258 -14.92 12.18 -8.58
CA ALA A 258 -13.81 13.10 -8.40
C ALA A 258 -14.07 14.44 -9.07
N PRO A 259 -14.29 15.54 -8.34
CA PRO A 259 -14.11 16.85 -8.91
C PRO A 259 -12.65 17.01 -9.34
N VAL A 260 -12.44 17.44 -10.58
CA VAL A 260 -11.13 17.65 -11.20
C VAL A 260 -10.91 19.12 -11.49
N ASP A 261 -9.86 19.69 -10.91
CA ASP A 261 -9.37 21.05 -11.21
C ASP A 261 -7.96 20.95 -11.78
N CYS A 262 -7.86 20.95 -13.11
CA CYS A 262 -6.63 20.77 -13.86
C CYS A 262 -6.24 22.10 -14.53
N ARG A 263 -5.03 22.57 -14.28
CA ARG A 263 -4.60 23.88 -14.82
C ARG A 263 -4.33 23.87 -16.32
N ASN A 264 -3.78 22.77 -16.83
CA ASN A 264 -3.35 22.67 -18.24
C ASN A 264 -4.19 21.61 -18.97
N ASN A 265 -3.61 20.44 -19.24
CA ASN A 265 -4.21 19.40 -20.06
C ASN A 265 -4.89 18.34 -19.19
N CYS A 266 -6.16 18.13 -19.43
CA CYS A 266 -6.93 17.07 -18.78
C CYS A 266 -7.42 16.08 -19.84
N GLN A 267 -6.94 14.84 -19.74
CA GLN A 267 -7.38 13.75 -20.58
C GLN A 267 -8.18 12.75 -19.75
N VAL A 268 -9.47 12.61 -20.08
CA VAL A 268 -10.39 11.70 -19.41
C VAL A 268 -10.92 10.68 -20.39
N THR A 269 -10.81 9.41 -20.05
CA THR A 269 -11.36 8.30 -20.85
C THR A 269 -12.25 7.45 -19.98
N VAL A 270 -13.52 7.27 -20.35
CA VAL A 270 -14.49 6.45 -19.65
C VAL A 270 -15.10 5.44 -20.62
N GLY A 271 -14.92 4.15 -20.36
CA GLY A 271 -15.35 3.11 -21.29
C GLY A 271 -15.79 1.82 -20.60
N SER A 272 -16.27 0.86 -21.38
CA SER A 272 -16.61 -0.48 -20.89
C SER A 272 -17.54 -0.47 -19.68
N TYR A 273 -18.69 0.20 -19.79
CA TYR A 273 -19.74 0.30 -18.74
C TYR A 273 -19.27 0.99 -17.45
N ALA A 274 -18.18 1.72 -17.50
CA ALA A 274 -17.69 2.48 -16.34
C ALA A 274 -18.52 3.74 -16.09
N LYS A 275 -18.32 4.33 -14.91
CA LYS A 275 -19.03 5.53 -14.47
C LYS A 275 -18.05 6.57 -13.96
N PHE A 276 -18.25 7.80 -14.39
CA PHE A 276 -17.57 8.97 -13.84
C PHE A 276 -18.60 10.02 -13.42
N SER A 277 -18.39 10.62 -12.26
CA SER A 277 -19.23 11.72 -11.78
C SER A 277 -18.41 12.82 -11.12
N ASN A 278 -18.98 14.01 -11.07
CA ASN A 278 -18.48 15.29 -10.59
C ASN A 278 -17.82 16.14 -11.69
N ASP A 279 -17.63 17.41 -11.36
CA ASP A 279 -17.27 18.45 -12.32
C ASP A 279 -15.80 18.35 -12.75
N ILE A 280 -15.53 18.73 -13.99
CA ILE A 280 -14.19 18.82 -14.56
C ILE A 280 -13.94 20.24 -15.02
N LYS A 281 -12.90 20.85 -14.48
CA LYS A 281 -12.37 22.14 -14.90
C LYS A 281 -10.95 21.97 -15.43
N ALA A 282 -10.66 22.48 -16.65
CA ALA A 282 -9.34 22.39 -17.23
C ALA A 282 -9.14 23.49 -18.29
N SER A 283 -7.90 23.92 -18.56
CA SER A 283 -7.66 24.76 -19.73
C SER A 283 -7.93 24.02 -21.03
N VAL A 284 -7.34 22.83 -21.20
CA VAL A 284 -7.60 21.96 -22.36
C VAL A 284 -8.19 20.65 -21.86
N LEU A 285 -9.42 20.35 -22.25
CA LEU A 285 -10.12 19.13 -21.85
C LEU A 285 -10.35 18.22 -23.07
N THR A 286 -9.87 16.99 -22.96
CA THR A 286 -10.25 15.90 -23.87
C THR A 286 -11.01 14.85 -23.10
N LEU A 287 -12.30 14.68 -23.39
CA LEU A 287 -13.17 13.68 -22.76
C LEU A 287 -13.65 12.67 -23.82
N LYS A 288 -13.32 11.40 -23.63
CA LYS A 288 -13.78 10.30 -24.48
C LYS A 288 -14.64 9.34 -23.66
N ILE A 289 -15.85 9.09 -24.14
CA ILE A 289 -16.82 8.21 -23.47
C ILE A 289 -17.27 7.17 -24.50
N SER A 290 -17.16 5.89 -24.18
CA SER A 290 -17.45 4.83 -25.13
C SER A 290 -17.97 3.54 -24.49
N SER A 291 -18.43 2.61 -25.30
CA SER A 291 -18.74 1.24 -24.87
C SER A 291 -19.72 1.16 -23.68
N GLY A 292 -20.83 1.85 -23.77
CA GLY A 292 -21.89 1.86 -22.77
C GLY A 292 -21.55 2.55 -21.45
N ALA A 293 -20.47 3.30 -21.40
CA ALA A 293 -20.07 4.07 -20.22
C ALA A 293 -20.98 5.29 -19.99
N SER A 294 -21.00 5.82 -18.78
CA SER A 294 -21.75 7.02 -18.47
C SER A 294 -20.95 8.04 -17.68
N VAL A 295 -21.09 9.30 -18.07
CA VAL A 295 -20.47 10.44 -17.40
C VAL A 295 -21.57 11.43 -17.01
N SER A 296 -21.57 11.83 -15.75
CA SER A 296 -22.43 12.89 -15.22
C SER A 296 -21.56 14.00 -14.62
N SER A 297 -21.40 15.10 -15.35
CA SER A 297 -20.35 16.10 -15.06
C SER A 297 -20.70 17.47 -15.64
N THR A 298 -20.41 18.52 -14.90
CA THR A 298 -20.29 19.86 -15.47
C THR A 298 -18.86 20.02 -16.02
N LEU A 299 -18.74 20.38 -17.30
CA LEU A 299 -17.46 20.61 -17.95
C LEU A 299 -17.22 22.11 -18.11
N ILE A 300 -16.08 22.59 -17.65
CA ILE A 300 -15.63 23.98 -17.81
C ILE A 300 -14.22 23.96 -18.38
N SER A 301 -14.04 24.54 -19.59
CA SER A 301 -12.71 24.56 -20.22
C SER A 301 -12.55 25.73 -21.19
N ASP A 302 -11.30 26.05 -21.53
CA ASP A 302 -11.00 27.01 -22.59
C ASP A 302 -11.06 26.32 -23.96
N ALA A 303 -10.55 25.09 -24.07
CA ALA A 303 -10.66 24.26 -25.26
C ALA A 303 -11.21 22.87 -24.90
N LEU A 304 -12.19 22.37 -25.67
CA LEU A 304 -12.86 21.09 -25.41
C LEU A 304 -12.85 20.18 -26.63
N THR A 305 -12.46 18.93 -26.44
CA THR A 305 -12.77 17.82 -27.33
C THR A 305 -13.60 16.80 -26.57
N LEU A 306 -14.89 16.65 -26.95
CA LEU A 306 -15.81 15.67 -26.35
C LEU A 306 -16.22 14.66 -27.43
N SER A 307 -16.00 13.37 -27.15
CA SER A 307 -16.46 12.28 -28.00
C SER A 307 -17.32 11.32 -27.17
N VAL A 308 -18.53 11.04 -27.66
CA VAL A 308 -19.49 10.11 -27.06
C VAL A 308 -19.89 9.10 -28.13
N ASP A 309 -19.52 7.83 -27.96
CA ASP A 309 -19.78 6.81 -28.95
C ASP A 309 -20.18 5.45 -28.33
N SER A 310 -20.58 4.50 -29.18
CA SER A 310 -20.81 3.11 -28.77
C SER A 310 -21.78 2.97 -27.58
N TYR A 311 -22.95 3.59 -27.67
CA TYR A 311 -24.03 3.58 -26.67
C TYR A 311 -23.63 4.22 -25.32
N ALA A 312 -22.58 5.03 -25.29
CA ALA A 312 -22.21 5.77 -24.10
C ALA A 312 -23.12 6.98 -23.87
N LYS A 313 -23.12 7.50 -22.64
CA LYS A 313 -23.97 8.62 -22.24
C LYS A 313 -23.16 9.71 -21.55
N PHE A 314 -23.43 10.96 -21.95
CA PHE A 314 -22.99 12.15 -21.24
C PHE A 314 -24.20 12.92 -20.74
N SER A 315 -24.17 13.36 -19.50
CA SER A 315 -25.20 14.18 -18.88
C SER A 315 -24.54 15.29 -18.05
N GLY A 316 -24.86 16.54 -18.37
CA GLY A 316 -24.37 17.69 -17.63
C GLY A 316 -24.27 18.96 -18.47
N ALA A 317 -23.84 20.04 -17.84
CA ALA A 317 -23.60 21.31 -18.50
C ALA A 317 -22.19 21.36 -19.12
N VAL A 318 -22.07 22.08 -20.21
CA VAL A 318 -20.76 22.30 -20.89
C VAL A 318 -20.57 23.80 -21.07
N THR A 319 -19.49 24.32 -20.53
CA THR A 319 -19.06 25.72 -20.71
C THR A 319 -17.68 25.74 -21.35
N VAL A 320 -17.57 26.35 -22.52
CA VAL A 320 -16.29 26.56 -23.21
C VAL A 320 -16.03 28.05 -23.34
N ASN A 321 -14.96 28.54 -22.70
CA ASN A 321 -14.66 29.96 -22.63
C ASN A 321 -14.06 30.52 -23.93
N SER A 322 -13.60 29.63 -24.82
CA SER A 322 -13.12 30.01 -26.15
C SER A 322 -13.97 29.38 -27.25
N ARG A 323 -13.69 29.71 -28.51
CA ARG A 323 -14.39 29.12 -29.68
C ARG A 323 -13.84 27.74 -30.09
N GLN A 324 -13.03 27.11 -29.27
CA GLN A 324 -12.38 25.81 -29.58
C GLN A 324 -13.12 24.65 -28.94
N ALA A 325 -14.29 24.32 -29.48
CA ALA A 325 -15.05 23.15 -29.06
C ALA A 325 -15.21 22.17 -30.24
N LYS A 326 -14.85 20.91 -30.03
CA LYS A 326 -15.13 19.81 -30.93
C LYS A 326 -16.01 18.78 -30.21
N LEU A 327 -17.21 18.60 -30.72
CA LEU A 327 -18.17 17.62 -30.22
C LEU A 327 -18.40 16.55 -31.29
N THR A 328 -18.25 15.29 -30.91
CA THR A 328 -18.52 14.14 -31.77
C THR A 328 -19.45 13.19 -31.06
N VAL A 329 -20.59 12.86 -31.64
CA VAL A 329 -21.54 11.88 -31.14
C VAL A 329 -21.80 10.86 -32.24
N SER A 330 -21.60 9.60 -31.99
CA SER A 330 -21.74 8.53 -33.00
C SER A 330 -22.17 7.18 -32.40
N SER A 331 -22.57 6.27 -33.23
CA SER A 331 -22.83 4.86 -32.84
C SER A 331 -23.77 4.70 -31.65
N GLY A 332 -24.84 5.48 -31.59
CA GLY A 332 -25.84 5.45 -30.51
C GLY A 332 -25.39 6.13 -29.21
N GLY A 333 -24.34 6.92 -29.23
CA GLY A 333 -23.96 7.78 -28.11
C GLY A 333 -25.00 8.88 -27.88
N SER A 334 -25.13 9.36 -26.65
CA SER A 334 -26.10 10.39 -26.25
C SER A 334 -25.59 11.28 -25.12
#